data_09340c45bdc87ccef7850f6b29d1e592
#
_entry.id   09340c45bdc87ccef7850f6b29d1e592
#
_cell.length_a   1.000
_cell.length_b   1.000
_cell.length_c   1.000
_cell.angle_alpha   90.00
_cell.angle_beta   90.00
_cell.angle_gamma   90.00
#
_symmetry.space_group_name_H-M   'P 1'
#
loop_
_entity.id
_entity.type
_entity.pdbx_description
1 polymer ?
#
loop_
_entity_poly.entity_id
_entity_poly.type
_entity_poly.pdbx_seq_one_letter_code
_entity_poly.pdbx_strand_id
1 'polypeptide(L)'
;MEFIKTSNLYSLNKSTYVNLRWIAYIGQISAILIVQFFLKYNFDYFICISIVLFSVLTNLFLQFKIKDNQLNNISSTIYLSYDTLQLGILLFFTGGVANPFIFLILIPAVFSSQYLHFLSSIMLVAVIIVILIILTFNYHSLPHPGELHFHVPDYYLYAMSISIIIGLIFLVYFGFKFGEESRIRKKAYDKIQEIMAKESELLSLGGQAAASAHSLGTPLSTILLTVTELKKEFGNEHKISKDLDLLISQSNRCREILKKLSLNPSIEDDFLNVNLSLSDYVNEIVRSYQEISNKEFVINLDDYNNPINTNKSIEIIYGLRNFIGNANKFSTKKVEILLISNKKITNIIIRDDGPGFPKDLIDKHRLGEPYIRSADHGNISKYGLGLGTFIGKTLLEKNFANINFNNLLKNGGAEVLIKWKNSDLKKI
;
A
#
# COMPACT_ATOMS: atom_id res chain seq x y z
N MET A 1 16.43 -13.19 -12.04
CA MET A 1 15.13 -12.53 -12.32
C MET A 1 14.65 -11.56 -11.21
N GLU A 2 15.29 -11.51 -10.05
CA GLU A 2 14.95 -10.54 -8.98
C GLU A 2 15.48 -9.12 -9.23
N PHE A 3 16.56 -8.95 -9.97
CA PHE A 3 17.14 -7.63 -10.28
C PHE A 3 16.24 -6.73 -11.16
N ILE A 4 15.36 -7.32 -11.98
CA ILE A 4 14.48 -6.56 -12.89
C ILE A 4 13.22 -6.04 -12.15
N LYS A 5 12.75 -6.74 -11.11
CA LYS A 5 11.59 -6.31 -10.30
C LYS A 5 11.91 -5.16 -9.32
N THR A 6 13.17 -4.97 -8.95
CA THR A 6 13.61 -3.87 -8.07
C THR A 6 13.77 -2.55 -8.83
N SER A 7 13.93 -2.56 -10.16
CA SER A 7 14.13 -1.34 -10.96
C SER A 7 12.92 -0.40 -10.97
N ASN A 8 11.70 -0.93 -10.89
CA ASN A 8 10.47 -0.12 -10.91
C ASN A 8 10.17 0.62 -9.59
N LEU A 9 10.87 0.29 -8.51
CA LEU A 9 10.72 0.95 -7.20
C LEU A 9 11.57 2.23 -7.08
N TYR A 10 12.58 2.37 -7.94
CA TYR A 10 13.49 3.49 -8.02
C TYR A 10 13.39 4.10 -9.42
N SER A 11 12.28 4.76 -9.69
CA SER A 11 12.05 5.42 -10.96
C SER A 11 11.45 6.81 -10.73
N LEU A 12 11.96 7.78 -11.45
CA LEU A 12 11.46 9.15 -11.44
C LEU A 12 10.38 9.29 -12.51
N ASN A 13 9.21 9.82 -12.15
CA ASN A 13 8.17 10.10 -13.12
C ASN A 13 8.62 11.24 -14.04
N LYS A 14 8.73 10.93 -15.36
CA LYS A 14 9.20 11.87 -16.38
C LYS A 14 8.35 13.14 -16.43
N SER A 15 7.03 13.00 -16.43
CA SER A 15 6.13 14.15 -16.53
C SER A 15 6.30 15.10 -15.35
N THR A 16 6.37 14.58 -14.13
CA THR A 16 6.60 15.38 -12.92
C THR A 16 7.95 16.09 -12.99
N TYR A 17 9.00 15.38 -13.40
CA TYR A 17 10.35 15.95 -13.50
C TYR A 17 10.45 17.04 -14.57
N VAL A 18 9.89 16.82 -15.77
CA VAL A 18 9.83 17.83 -16.84
C VAL A 18 9.12 19.11 -16.38
N ASN A 19 7.97 18.96 -15.69
CA ASN A 19 7.22 20.10 -15.18
C ASN A 19 8.01 20.90 -14.13
N LEU A 20 8.72 20.21 -13.23
CA LEU A 20 9.57 20.86 -12.23
C LEU A 20 10.72 21.63 -12.88
N ARG A 21 11.34 21.10 -13.94
CA ARG A 21 12.37 21.82 -14.70
C ARG A 21 11.82 23.07 -15.38
N TRP A 22 10.60 23.01 -15.93
CA TRP A 22 9.95 24.21 -16.48
C TRP A 22 9.75 25.29 -15.43
N ILE A 23 9.28 24.94 -14.24
CA ILE A 23 9.13 25.88 -13.11
C ILE A 23 10.49 26.50 -12.75
N ALA A 24 11.53 25.66 -12.66
CA ALA A 24 12.89 26.14 -12.34
C ALA A 24 13.42 27.11 -13.39
N TYR A 25 13.28 26.81 -14.69
CA TYR A 25 13.78 27.67 -15.76
C TYR A 25 13.01 28.99 -15.87
N ILE A 26 11.68 28.96 -15.70
CA ILE A 26 10.88 30.21 -15.65
C ILE A 26 11.34 31.05 -14.47
N GLY A 27 11.57 30.44 -13.29
CA GLY A 27 12.08 31.14 -12.12
C GLY A 27 13.46 31.73 -12.35
N GLN A 28 14.41 30.98 -12.94
CA GLN A 28 15.77 31.46 -13.26
C GLN A 28 15.75 32.59 -14.27
N ILE A 29 15.02 32.48 -15.38
CA ILE A 29 14.88 33.53 -16.38
C ILE A 29 14.28 34.80 -15.76
N SER A 30 13.20 34.66 -14.99
CA SER A 30 12.53 35.76 -14.32
C SER A 30 13.49 36.49 -13.36
N ALA A 31 14.27 35.75 -12.56
CA ALA A 31 15.25 36.32 -11.65
C ALA A 31 16.34 37.11 -12.42
N ILE A 32 16.88 36.53 -13.49
CA ILE A 32 17.89 37.20 -14.34
C ILE A 32 17.33 38.51 -14.93
N LEU A 33 16.11 38.46 -15.49
CA LEU A 33 15.48 39.62 -16.09
C LEU A 33 15.16 40.73 -15.06
N ILE A 34 14.67 40.37 -13.87
CA ILE A 34 14.40 41.29 -12.78
C ILE A 34 15.70 41.99 -12.35
N VAL A 35 16.75 41.21 -12.12
CA VAL A 35 18.05 41.77 -11.69
C VAL A 35 18.64 42.71 -12.75
N GLN A 36 18.58 42.33 -14.04
CA GLN A 36 19.12 43.12 -15.12
C GLN A 36 18.30 44.39 -15.43
N PHE A 37 16.98 44.25 -15.62
CA PHE A 37 16.16 45.35 -16.17
C PHE A 37 15.45 46.16 -15.08
N PHE A 38 15.06 45.55 -13.98
CA PHE A 38 14.35 46.26 -12.91
C PHE A 38 15.31 46.80 -11.86
N LEU A 39 16.26 45.98 -11.37
CA LEU A 39 17.27 46.41 -10.39
C LEU A 39 18.46 47.11 -11.06
N LYS A 40 18.65 46.92 -12.37
CA LYS A 40 19.75 47.49 -13.17
C LYS A 40 21.13 47.15 -12.63
N TYR A 41 21.30 45.90 -12.13
CA TYR A 41 22.59 45.43 -11.65
C TYR A 41 23.47 44.99 -12.82
N ASN A 42 24.79 45.23 -12.69
CA ASN A 42 25.75 44.87 -13.73
C ASN A 42 26.27 43.44 -13.51
N PHE A 43 26.07 42.55 -14.50
CA PHE A 43 26.57 41.16 -14.54
C PHE A 43 26.44 40.61 -15.96
N ASP A 44 27.09 39.48 -16.21
CA ASP A 44 27.09 38.81 -17.54
C ASP A 44 25.77 38.08 -17.83
N TYR A 45 24.66 38.83 -17.93
CA TYR A 45 23.33 38.24 -18.11
C TYR A 45 23.18 37.44 -19.41
N PHE A 46 23.92 37.77 -20.48
CA PHE A 46 23.89 36.96 -21.72
C PHE A 46 24.41 35.56 -21.51
N ILE A 47 25.48 35.39 -20.74
CA ILE A 47 26.04 34.09 -20.39
C ILE A 47 25.00 33.32 -19.56
N CYS A 48 24.43 33.95 -18.54
CA CYS A 48 23.42 33.35 -17.67
C CYS A 48 22.18 32.90 -18.46
N ILE A 49 21.63 33.71 -19.35
CA ILE A 49 20.50 33.37 -20.21
C ILE A 49 20.87 32.19 -21.13
N SER A 50 22.07 32.19 -21.72
CA SER A 50 22.53 31.15 -22.62
C SER A 50 22.58 29.79 -21.92
N ILE A 51 23.06 29.76 -20.66
CA ILE A 51 23.08 28.54 -19.81
C ILE A 51 21.66 28.00 -19.59
N VAL A 52 20.70 28.85 -19.25
CA VAL A 52 19.32 28.46 -19.03
C VAL A 52 18.67 28.02 -20.32
N LEU A 53 18.87 28.71 -21.44
CA LEU A 53 18.32 28.31 -22.76
C LEU A 53 18.84 26.94 -23.22
N PHE A 54 20.14 26.68 -23.00
CA PHE A 54 20.67 25.34 -23.29
C PHE A 54 19.96 24.26 -22.46
N SER A 55 19.63 24.55 -21.22
CA SER A 55 18.90 23.62 -20.34
C SER A 55 17.44 23.45 -20.78
N VAL A 56 16.80 24.49 -21.30
CA VAL A 56 15.47 24.37 -21.94
C VAL A 56 15.52 23.41 -23.12
N LEU A 57 16.55 23.45 -23.96
CA LEU A 57 16.71 22.49 -25.07
C LEU A 57 16.82 21.04 -24.57
N THR A 58 17.57 20.81 -23.48
CA THR A 58 17.65 19.47 -22.89
C THR A 58 16.31 18.99 -22.34
N ASN A 59 15.47 19.89 -21.80
CA ASN A 59 14.14 19.56 -21.30
C ASN A 59 13.18 19.24 -22.44
N LEU A 60 13.23 19.99 -23.55
CA LEU A 60 12.46 19.68 -24.75
C LEU A 60 12.86 18.33 -25.33
N PHE A 61 14.17 18.03 -25.39
CA PHE A 61 14.65 16.73 -25.79
C PHE A 61 14.09 15.59 -24.91
N LEU A 62 14.14 15.76 -23.57
CA LEU A 62 13.57 14.82 -22.62
C LEU A 62 12.07 14.64 -22.85
N GLN A 63 11.35 15.74 -23.05
CA GLN A 63 9.90 15.73 -23.22
C GLN A 63 9.45 14.97 -24.47
N PHE A 64 10.08 15.24 -25.62
CA PHE A 64 9.63 14.75 -26.93
C PHE A 64 10.33 13.46 -27.40
N LYS A 65 11.59 13.28 -27.05
CA LYS A 65 12.38 12.15 -27.59
C LYS A 65 12.25 10.89 -26.75
N ILE A 66 12.11 10.98 -25.43
CA ILE A 66 11.99 9.84 -24.57
C ILE A 66 10.51 9.47 -24.42
N LYS A 67 10.13 8.27 -24.88
CA LYS A 67 8.74 7.80 -24.85
C LYS A 67 8.32 7.22 -23.50
N ASP A 68 9.26 6.72 -22.72
CA ASP A 68 8.98 6.09 -21.45
C ASP A 68 8.50 7.12 -20.40
N ASN A 69 7.41 6.79 -19.71
CA ASN A 69 6.87 7.62 -18.63
C ASN A 69 7.68 7.57 -17.34
N GLN A 70 8.58 6.60 -17.22
CA GLN A 70 9.44 6.45 -16.05
C GLN A 70 10.90 6.46 -16.48
N LEU A 71 11.70 7.32 -15.85
CA LEU A 71 13.14 7.37 -16.05
C LEU A 71 13.79 6.31 -15.16
N ASN A 72 14.66 5.50 -15.74
CA ASN A 72 15.46 4.54 -14.99
C ASN A 72 16.47 5.25 -14.07
N ASN A 73 17.04 4.53 -13.11
CA ASN A 73 17.94 5.11 -12.11
C ASN A 73 19.15 5.83 -12.76
N ILE A 74 19.75 5.27 -13.83
CA ILE A 74 20.93 5.85 -14.48
C ILE A 74 20.55 7.15 -15.19
N SER A 75 19.49 7.15 -16.00
CA SER A 75 19.04 8.35 -16.71
C SER A 75 18.66 9.46 -15.73
N SER A 76 17.94 9.12 -14.64
CA SER A 76 17.58 10.08 -13.59
C SER A 76 18.81 10.69 -12.92
N THR A 77 19.83 9.87 -12.64
CA THR A 77 21.09 10.34 -12.05
C THR A 77 21.80 11.31 -12.99
N ILE A 78 21.88 11.00 -14.29
CA ILE A 78 22.53 11.86 -15.29
C ILE A 78 21.80 13.20 -15.39
N TYR A 79 20.47 13.20 -15.51
CA TYR A 79 19.69 14.43 -15.62
C TYR A 79 19.76 15.27 -14.35
N LEU A 80 19.67 14.69 -13.16
CA LEU A 80 19.80 15.44 -11.90
C LEU A 80 21.22 15.97 -11.70
N SER A 81 22.26 15.23 -12.10
CA SER A 81 23.65 15.72 -12.08
C SER A 81 23.84 16.89 -13.04
N TYR A 82 23.25 16.80 -14.25
CA TYR A 82 23.25 17.90 -15.20
C TYR A 82 22.58 19.16 -14.63
N ASP A 83 21.39 19.03 -14.02
CA ASP A 83 20.67 20.17 -13.43
C ASP A 83 21.45 20.79 -12.28
N THR A 84 22.13 19.98 -11.48
CA THR A 84 23.02 20.43 -10.40
C THR A 84 24.22 21.20 -10.96
N LEU A 85 24.87 20.70 -12.00
CA LEU A 85 25.99 21.37 -12.68
C LEU A 85 25.55 22.68 -13.32
N GLN A 86 24.42 22.67 -14.02
CA GLN A 86 23.83 23.87 -14.64
C GLN A 86 23.59 24.97 -13.61
N LEU A 87 22.97 24.63 -12.47
CA LEU A 87 22.73 25.57 -11.39
C LEU A 87 24.05 26.03 -10.75
N GLY A 88 25.02 25.14 -10.56
CA GLY A 88 26.36 25.48 -10.07
C GLY A 88 27.09 26.50 -10.97
N ILE A 89 27.04 26.31 -12.30
CA ILE A 89 27.62 27.24 -13.27
C ILE A 89 26.89 28.58 -13.23
N LEU A 90 25.55 28.58 -13.13
CA LEU A 90 24.79 29.82 -13.01
C LEU A 90 25.16 30.57 -11.74
N LEU A 91 25.29 29.90 -10.61
CA LEU A 91 25.71 30.49 -9.35
C LEU A 91 27.15 31.03 -9.41
N PHE A 92 28.04 30.34 -10.12
CA PHE A 92 29.42 30.79 -10.34
C PHE A 92 29.47 32.23 -10.96
N PHE A 93 28.62 32.50 -11.96
CA PHE A 93 28.54 33.81 -12.61
C PHE A 93 27.72 34.86 -11.83
N THR A 94 27.03 34.44 -10.76
CA THR A 94 26.08 35.31 -10.06
C THR A 94 26.36 35.46 -8.56
N GLY A 95 27.58 35.22 -8.11
CA GLY A 95 28.01 35.52 -6.73
C GLY A 95 28.35 34.30 -5.87
N GLY A 96 28.45 33.10 -6.47
CA GLY A 96 28.88 31.91 -5.76
C GLY A 96 27.98 31.53 -4.56
N VAL A 97 28.62 31.29 -3.44
CA VAL A 97 27.92 30.93 -2.17
C VAL A 97 27.22 32.18 -1.57
N ALA A 98 27.63 33.38 -1.91
CA ALA A 98 26.95 34.62 -1.47
C ALA A 98 25.60 34.84 -2.16
N ASN A 99 25.30 34.13 -3.24
CA ASN A 99 24.04 34.27 -3.95
C ASN A 99 22.88 33.70 -3.09
N PRO A 100 21.79 34.45 -2.85
CA PRO A 100 20.65 34.00 -2.07
C PRO A 100 20.00 32.71 -2.62
N PHE A 101 20.12 32.42 -3.92
CA PHE A 101 19.55 31.22 -4.56
C PHE A 101 20.41 29.96 -4.39
N ILE A 102 21.52 30.03 -3.64
CA ILE A 102 22.38 28.86 -3.38
C ILE A 102 21.62 27.67 -2.76
N PHE A 103 20.58 27.94 -1.98
CA PHE A 103 19.73 26.87 -1.38
C PHE A 103 19.06 25.98 -2.41
N LEU A 104 18.84 26.44 -3.63
CA LEU A 104 18.21 25.63 -4.69
C LEU A 104 19.07 24.44 -5.08
N ILE A 105 20.38 24.47 -4.79
CA ILE A 105 21.28 23.33 -5.04
C ILE A 105 20.94 22.08 -4.20
N LEU A 106 20.18 22.25 -3.12
CA LEU A 106 19.70 21.14 -2.28
C LEU A 106 18.56 20.35 -2.93
N ILE A 107 17.81 20.95 -3.86
CA ILE A 107 16.61 20.34 -4.46
C ILE A 107 16.95 19.03 -5.19
N PRO A 108 17.94 18.94 -6.10
CA PRO A 108 18.31 17.69 -6.75
C PRO A 108 18.70 16.58 -5.77
N ALA A 109 19.36 16.93 -4.65
CA ALA A 109 19.75 15.96 -3.63
C ALA A 109 18.54 15.36 -2.90
N VAL A 110 17.56 16.19 -2.54
CA VAL A 110 16.31 15.72 -1.90
C VAL A 110 15.55 14.79 -2.85
N PHE A 111 15.42 15.17 -4.12
CA PHE A 111 14.80 14.29 -5.13
C PHE A 111 15.56 12.98 -5.28
N SER A 112 16.87 13.02 -5.36
CA SER A 112 17.68 11.81 -5.51
C SER A 112 17.49 10.84 -4.35
N SER A 113 17.43 11.37 -3.12
CA SER A 113 17.28 10.54 -1.90
C SER A 113 15.94 9.81 -1.83
N GLN A 114 14.89 10.36 -2.43
CA GLN A 114 13.55 9.75 -2.45
C GLN A 114 13.35 8.74 -3.59
N TYR A 115 13.91 9.02 -4.78
CA TYR A 115 13.58 8.30 -6.02
C TYR A 115 14.71 7.44 -6.58
N LEU A 116 15.96 7.67 -6.18
CA LEU A 116 17.12 6.95 -6.71
C LEU A 116 17.68 5.90 -5.75
N HIS A 117 18.54 5.05 -6.29
CA HIS A 117 19.34 4.13 -5.49
C HIS A 117 20.32 4.90 -4.58
N PHE A 118 20.62 4.32 -3.44
CA PHE A 118 21.52 4.89 -2.43
C PHE A 118 22.87 5.36 -3.02
N LEU A 119 23.51 4.53 -3.83
CA LEU A 119 24.80 4.88 -4.47
C LEU A 119 24.68 6.08 -5.41
N SER A 120 23.60 6.15 -6.21
CA SER A 120 23.37 7.28 -7.11
C SER A 120 23.15 8.59 -6.35
N SER A 121 22.46 8.52 -5.23
CA SER A 121 22.24 9.70 -4.38
C SER A 121 23.52 10.15 -3.68
N ILE A 122 24.36 9.23 -3.20
CA ILE A 122 25.68 9.58 -2.63
C ILE A 122 26.56 10.24 -3.70
N MET A 123 26.56 9.71 -4.93
CA MET A 123 27.32 10.30 -6.03
C MET A 123 26.85 11.74 -6.30
N LEU A 124 25.56 11.99 -6.32
CA LEU A 124 25.02 13.35 -6.53
C LEU A 124 25.38 14.28 -5.37
N VAL A 125 25.31 13.80 -4.12
CA VAL A 125 25.73 14.56 -2.93
C VAL A 125 27.22 14.95 -3.04
N ALA A 126 28.07 14.01 -3.48
CA ALA A 126 29.49 14.29 -3.69
C ALA A 126 29.70 15.37 -4.75
N VAL A 127 28.95 15.34 -5.86
CA VAL A 127 28.98 16.40 -6.91
C VAL A 127 28.59 17.75 -6.31
N ILE A 128 27.52 17.81 -5.50
CA ILE A 128 27.09 19.06 -4.84
C ILE A 128 28.18 19.59 -3.91
N ILE A 129 28.80 18.74 -3.10
CA ILE A 129 29.88 19.16 -2.19
C ILE A 129 31.06 19.72 -2.97
N VAL A 130 31.46 19.07 -4.08
CA VAL A 130 32.54 19.59 -4.95
C VAL A 130 32.16 20.96 -5.54
N ILE A 131 30.95 21.12 -6.03
CA ILE A 131 30.46 22.41 -6.53
C ILE A 131 30.49 23.48 -5.43
N LEU A 132 30.03 23.18 -4.22
CA LEU A 132 30.05 24.11 -3.08
C LEU A 132 31.49 24.52 -2.72
N ILE A 133 32.45 23.59 -2.73
CA ILE A 133 33.85 23.92 -2.51
C ILE A 133 34.38 24.85 -3.59
N ILE A 134 34.10 24.57 -4.88
CA ILE A 134 34.50 25.45 -5.98
C ILE A 134 33.89 26.84 -5.82
N LEU A 135 32.57 26.93 -5.55
CA LEU A 135 31.85 28.20 -5.40
C LEU A 135 32.27 28.99 -4.16
N THR A 136 32.88 28.34 -3.16
CA THR A 136 33.42 29.04 -1.98
C THR A 136 34.72 29.80 -2.29
N PHE A 137 35.57 29.21 -3.14
CA PHE A 137 36.91 29.77 -3.41
C PHE A 137 36.96 30.52 -4.76
N ASN A 138 36.10 30.17 -5.71
CA ASN A 138 36.11 30.70 -7.07
C ASN A 138 34.69 31.07 -7.51
N TYR A 139 34.43 32.36 -7.68
CA TYR A 139 33.15 32.88 -8.16
C TYR A 139 33.29 34.28 -8.74
N HIS A 140 32.39 34.67 -9.64
CA HIS A 140 32.25 36.06 -10.06
C HIS A 140 31.52 36.87 -8.99
N SER A 141 31.76 38.19 -8.95
CA SER A 141 31.12 39.08 -8.00
C SER A 141 29.58 38.96 -8.04
N LEU A 142 28.98 39.15 -6.87
CA LEU A 142 27.50 39.20 -6.80
C LEU A 142 27.03 40.41 -7.64
N PRO A 143 25.95 40.28 -8.45
CA PRO A 143 25.35 41.40 -9.16
C PRO A 143 25.06 42.55 -8.20
N HIS A 144 25.56 43.73 -8.50
CA HIS A 144 25.44 44.96 -7.67
C HIS A 144 25.27 46.19 -8.51
N PRO A 145 24.69 47.29 -8.00
CA PRO A 145 24.70 48.59 -8.68
C PRO A 145 26.12 49.13 -8.74
N GLY A 146 26.50 49.70 -9.88
CA GLY A 146 27.89 49.96 -10.31
C GLY A 146 28.81 50.77 -9.40
N GLU A 147 28.34 51.37 -8.30
CA GLU A 147 29.12 52.21 -7.39
C GLU A 147 29.34 51.58 -5.99
N LEU A 148 28.71 50.46 -5.68
CA LEU A 148 28.79 49.81 -4.38
C LEU A 148 29.59 48.50 -4.47
N HIS A 149 30.76 48.45 -3.82
CA HIS A 149 31.51 47.22 -3.63
C HIS A 149 30.89 46.42 -2.45
N PHE A 150 29.99 45.49 -2.75
CA PHE A 150 29.48 44.57 -1.75
C PHE A 150 30.50 43.44 -1.56
N HIS A 151 31.30 43.57 -0.51
CA HIS A 151 32.26 42.51 -0.14
C HIS A 151 31.68 41.69 1.03
N VAL A 152 31.48 40.40 0.78
CA VAL A 152 31.10 39.46 1.83
C VAL A 152 32.37 38.95 2.50
N PRO A 153 32.52 39.04 3.82
CA PRO A 153 33.71 38.55 4.51
C PRO A 153 33.92 37.03 4.32
N ASP A 154 35.17 36.61 4.14
CA ASP A 154 35.51 35.22 3.84
C ASP A 154 34.97 34.22 4.90
N TYR A 155 35.01 34.57 6.18
CA TYR A 155 34.49 33.74 7.25
C TYR A 155 32.98 33.48 7.11
N TYR A 156 32.23 34.44 6.55
CA TYR A 156 30.80 34.26 6.28
C TYR A 156 30.58 33.28 5.14
N LEU A 157 31.36 33.31 4.09
CA LEU A 157 31.30 32.36 2.97
C LEU A 157 31.60 30.93 3.42
N TYR A 158 32.63 30.76 4.27
CA TYR A 158 32.94 29.46 4.85
C TYR A 158 31.78 28.94 5.74
N ALA A 159 31.22 29.80 6.60
CA ALA A 159 30.12 29.47 7.46
C ALA A 159 28.87 29.09 6.66
N MET A 160 28.55 29.79 5.58
CA MET A 160 27.46 29.48 4.66
C MET A 160 27.65 28.12 3.99
N SER A 161 28.84 27.83 3.46
CA SER A 161 29.14 26.53 2.84
C SER A 161 29.02 25.38 3.80
N ILE A 162 29.54 25.52 5.03
CA ILE A 162 29.39 24.51 6.07
C ILE A 162 27.92 24.30 6.45
N SER A 163 27.18 25.39 6.62
CA SER A 163 25.74 25.33 6.94
C SER A 163 24.94 24.58 5.86
N ILE A 164 25.22 24.85 4.59
CA ILE A 164 24.56 24.16 3.46
C ILE A 164 24.92 22.69 3.43
N ILE A 165 26.20 22.32 3.70
CA ILE A 165 26.61 20.91 3.77
C ILE A 165 25.92 20.19 4.91
N ILE A 166 25.79 20.79 6.09
CA ILE A 166 25.05 20.22 7.22
C ILE A 166 23.58 20.02 6.83
N GLY A 167 22.95 21.06 6.25
CA GLY A 167 21.58 20.99 5.75
C GLY A 167 21.39 19.89 4.68
N LEU A 168 22.35 19.77 3.75
CA LEU A 168 22.36 18.73 2.72
C LEU A 168 22.37 17.32 3.32
N ILE A 169 23.26 17.05 4.26
CA ILE A 169 23.37 15.75 4.93
C ILE A 169 22.06 15.43 5.65
N PHE A 170 21.53 16.41 6.40
CA PHE A 170 20.26 16.23 7.12
C PHE A 170 19.08 15.94 6.17
N LEU A 171 18.92 16.74 5.12
CA LEU A 171 17.83 16.59 4.15
C LEU A 171 17.91 15.28 3.37
N VAL A 172 19.11 14.85 2.98
CA VAL A 172 19.33 13.59 2.28
C VAL A 172 19.03 12.41 3.19
N TYR A 173 19.47 12.42 4.45
CA TYR A 173 19.13 11.40 5.43
C TYR A 173 17.63 11.30 5.66
N PHE A 174 16.97 12.44 5.87
CA PHE A 174 15.52 12.52 6.02
C PHE A 174 14.79 12.02 4.76
N GLY A 175 15.25 12.44 3.57
CA GLY A 175 14.70 12.00 2.30
C GLY A 175 14.77 10.47 2.10
N PHE A 176 15.88 9.83 2.50
CA PHE A 176 16.01 8.38 2.46
C PHE A 176 15.02 7.69 3.39
N LYS A 177 14.91 8.15 4.63
CA LYS A 177 13.99 7.57 5.62
C LYS A 177 12.53 7.70 5.18
N PHE A 178 12.14 8.88 4.72
CA PHE A 178 10.80 9.12 4.21
C PHE A 178 10.51 8.32 2.93
N GLY A 179 11.48 8.26 2.01
CA GLY A 179 11.36 7.46 0.78
C GLY A 179 11.22 5.96 1.05
N GLU A 180 11.97 5.43 2.02
CA GLU A 180 11.87 4.03 2.45
C GLU A 180 10.48 3.72 3.01
N GLU A 181 9.98 4.56 3.92
CA GLU A 181 8.66 4.41 4.51
C GLU A 181 7.54 4.50 3.46
N SER A 182 7.64 5.45 2.55
CA SER A 182 6.68 5.61 1.44
C SER A 182 6.66 4.38 0.52
N ARG A 183 7.82 3.80 0.20
CA ARG A 183 7.91 2.56 -0.60
C ARG A 183 7.31 1.35 0.11
N ILE A 184 7.53 1.23 1.42
CA ILE A 184 6.92 0.15 2.22
C ILE A 184 5.39 0.27 2.19
N ARG A 185 4.86 1.47 2.41
CA ARG A 185 3.41 1.74 2.36
C ARG A 185 2.83 1.42 0.98
N LYS A 186 3.51 1.83 -0.09
CA LYS A 186 3.06 1.53 -1.46
C LYS A 186 3.02 0.04 -1.73
N LYS A 187 4.07 -0.71 -1.38
CA LYS A 187 4.09 -2.18 -1.54
C LYS A 187 2.95 -2.87 -0.77
N ALA A 188 2.69 -2.41 0.44
CA ALA A 188 1.60 -2.95 1.23
C ALA A 188 0.24 -2.68 0.57
N TYR A 189 0.03 -1.47 0.06
CA TYR A 189 -1.19 -1.10 -0.64
C TYR A 189 -1.38 -1.92 -1.94
N ASP A 190 -0.35 -2.04 -2.77
CA ASP A 190 -0.39 -2.84 -4.00
C ASP A 190 -0.73 -4.32 -3.68
N LYS A 191 -0.20 -4.85 -2.57
CA LYS A 191 -0.50 -6.22 -2.14
C LYS A 191 -1.94 -6.39 -1.66
N ILE A 192 -2.50 -5.40 -0.97
CA ILE A 192 -3.91 -5.39 -0.59
C ILE A 192 -4.79 -5.41 -1.84
N GLN A 193 -4.50 -4.56 -2.82
CA GLN A 193 -5.26 -4.52 -4.07
C GLN A 193 -5.20 -5.86 -4.82
N GLU A 194 -4.03 -6.50 -4.90
CA GLU A 194 -3.87 -7.82 -5.51
C GLU A 194 -4.75 -8.88 -4.82
N ILE A 195 -4.74 -8.90 -3.48
CA ILE A 195 -5.55 -9.84 -2.70
C ILE A 195 -7.04 -9.58 -2.92
N MET A 196 -7.47 -8.33 -2.86
CA MET A 196 -8.88 -7.97 -3.06
C MET A 196 -9.37 -8.30 -4.48
N ALA A 197 -8.54 -8.06 -5.49
CA ALA A 197 -8.86 -8.41 -6.89
C ALA A 197 -9.02 -9.93 -7.06
N LYS A 198 -8.09 -10.70 -6.52
CA LYS A 198 -8.13 -12.17 -6.58
C LYS A 198 -9.32 -12.74 -5.83
N GLU A 199 -9.69 -12.15 -4.74
CA GLU A 199 -10.83 -12.59 -3.95
C GLU A 199 -12.16 -12.23 -4.61
N SER A 200 -12.27 -11.04 -5.22
CA SER A 200 -13.41 -10.67 -6.07
C SER A 200 -13.58 -11.64 -7.25
N GLU A 201 -12.47 -12.07 -7.85
CA GLU A 201 -12.48 -13.09 -8.91
C GLU A 201 -13.01 -14.43 -8.40
N LEU A 202 -12.54 -14.89 -7.23
CA LEU A 202 -13.00 -16.14 -6.62
C LEU A 202 -14.48 -16.08 -6.22
N LEU A 203 -14.96 -14.94 -5.71
CA LEU A 203 -16.38 -14.74 -5.41
C LEU A 203 -17.25 -14.79 -6.67
N SER A 204 -16.79 -14.14 -7.75
CA SER A 204 -17.49 -14.17 -9.04
C SER A 204 -17.57 -15.59 -9.60
N LEU A 205 -16.46 -16.35 -9.57
CA LEU A 205 -16.42 -17.75 -10.00
C LEU A 205 -17.31 -18.64 -9.13
N GLY A 206 -17.32 -18.41 -7.81
CA GLY A 206 -18.17 -19.13 -6.88
C GLY A 206 -19.67 -18.89 -7.13
N GLY A 207 -20.06 -17.62 -7.33
CA GLY A 207 -21.44 -17.27 -7.70
C GLY A 207 -21.88 -17.91 -9.01
N GLN A 208 -21.03 -17.91 -10.04
CA GLN A 208 -21.30 -18.57 -11.31
C GLN A 208 -21.43 -20.09 -11.15
N ALA A 209 -20.57 -20.70 -10.32
CA ALA A 209 -20.63 -22.14 -10.04
C ALA A 209 -21.93 -22.50 -9.30
N ALA A 210 -22.34 -21.71 -8.30
CA ALA A 210 -23.59 -21.93 -7.56
C ALA A 210 -24.83 -21.76 -8.44
N ALA A 211 -24.88 -20.70 -9.27
CA ALA A 211 -25.96 -20.50 -10.24
C ALA A 211 -26.05 -21.64 -11.27
N SER A 212 -24.88 -22.13 -11.75
CA SER A 212 -24.80 -23.27 -12.66
C SER A 212 -25.26 -24.56 -12.00
N ALA A 213 -24.88 -24.79 -10.73
CA ALA A 213 -25.32 -25.97 -9.97
C ALA A 213 -26.83 -25.97 -9.73
N HIS A 214 -27.40 -24.78 -9.42
CA HIS A 214 -28.88 -24.65 -9.28
C HIS A 214 -29.59 -24.93 -10.60
N SER A 215 -29.12 -24.33 -11.69
CA SER A 215 -29.72 -24.49 -13.04
C SER A 215 -29.62 -25.93 -13.57
N LEU A 216 -28.55 -26.66 -13.23
CA LEU A 216 -28.34 -28.06 -13.59
C LEU A 216 -29.07 -29.04 -12.63
N GLY A 217 -29.29 -28.60 -11.41
CA GLY A 217 -29.97 -29.44 -10.40
C GLY A 217 -31.41 -29.73 -10.78
N THR A 218 -32.15 -28.81 -11.37
CA THR A 218 -33.54 -28.97 -11.80
C THR A 218 -33.70 -30.04 -12.89
N PRO A 219 -33.00 -29.97 -14.04
CA PRO A 219 -33.11 -30.99 -15.07
C PRO A 219 -32.61 -32.37 -14.60
N LEU A 220 -31.57 -32.37 -13.76
CA LEU A 220 -31.07 -33.63 -13.20
C LEU A 220 -32.07 -34.29 -12.25
N SER A 221 -32.82 -33.52 -11.47
CA SER A 221 -33.90 -34.02 -10.63
C SER A 221 -35.05 -34.59 -11.46
N THR A 222 -35.38 -33.96 -12.59
CA THR A 222 -36.39 -34.49 -13.52
C THR A 222 -35.94 -35.82 -14.14
N ILE A 223 -34.68 -35.92 -14.59
CA ILE A 223 -34.11 -37.16 -15.13
C ILE A 223 -34.19 -38.27 -14.07
N LEU A 224 -33.78 -37.99 -12.83
CA LEU A 224 -33.80 -38.95 -11.76
C LEU A 224 -35.22 -39.45 -11.44
N LEU A 225 -36.22 -38.54 -11.45
CA LEU A 225 -37.62 -38.88 -11.22
C LEU A 225 -38.12 -39.79 -12.33
N THR A 226 -37.93 -39.41 -13.61
CA THR A 226 -38.36 -40.18 -14.77
C THR A 226 -37.71 -41.59 -14.79
N VAL A 227 -36.40 -41.68 -14.55
CA VAL A 227 -35.71 -42.99 -14.48
C VAL A 227 -36.21 -43.85 -13.33
N THR A 228 -36.56 -43.23 -12.20
CA THR A 228 -37.11 -43.95 -11.04
C THR A 228 -38.52 -44.47 -11.34
N GLU A 229 -39.37 -43.73 -12.06
CA GLU A 229 -40.67 -44.18 -12.51
C GLU A 229 -40.56 -45.32 -13.53
N LEU A 230 -39.70 -45.17 -14.54
CA LEU A 230 -39.41 -46.26 -15.50
C LEU A 230 -38.91 -47.55 -14.80
N LYS A 231 -38.11 -47.40 -13.75
CA LYS A 231 -37.69 -48.56 -12.97
C LYS A 231 -38.82 -49.24 -12.24
N LYS A 232 -39.83 -48.48 -11.76
CA LYS A 232 -41.03 -49.08 -11.13
C LYS A 232 -41.87 -49.84 -12.15
N GLU A 233 -41.94 -49.37 -13.41
CA GLU A 233 -42.78 -49.93 -14.44
C GLU A 233 -42.13 -51.15 -15.15
N PHE A 234 -40.82 -51.08 -15.43
CA PHE A 234 -40.07 -52.08 -16.19
C PHE A 234 -39.02 -52.85 -15.40
N GLY A 235 -39.00 -52.72 -14.06
CA GLY A 235 -37.95 -53.29 -13.20
C GLY A 235 -37.90 -54.83 -13.16
N ASN A 236 -38.91 -55.50 -13.67
CA ASN A 236 -38.97 -56.97 -13.78
C ASN A 236 -38.19 -57.53 -14.99
N GLU A 237 -37.84 -56.70 -15.95
CA GLU A 237 -37.00 -57.07 -17.09
C GLU A 237 -35.51 -56.93 -16.74
N HIS A 238 -34.84 -58.06 -16.55
CA HIS A 238 -33.47 -58.12 -15.99
C HIS A 238 -32.41 -57.30 -16.76
N LYS A 239 -32.62 -57.09 -18.05
CA LYS A 239 -31.70 -56.32 -18.89
C LYS A 239 -31.89 -54.79 -18.75
N ILE A 240 -33.14 -54.36 -18.71
CA ILE A 240 -33.53 -52.94 -18.57
C ILE A 240 -33.31 -52.43 -17.13
N SER A 241 -33.55 -53.30 -16.15
CA SER A 241 -33.33 -52.97 -14.73
C SER A 241 -31.89 -52.57 -14.43
N LYS A 242 -30.89 -53.26 -15.01
CA LYS A 242 -29.47 -52.91 -14.81
C LYS A 242 -29.11 -51.57 -15.40
N ASP A 243 -29.64 -51.22 -16.59
CA ASP A 243 -29.40 -49.96 -17.24
C ASP A 243 -30.05 -48.77 -16.46
N LEU A 244 -31.26 -49.00 -15.94
CA LEU A 244 -31.95 -48.03 -15.07
C LEU A 244 -31.21 -47.82 -13.73
N ASP A 245 -30.67 -48.87 -13.13
CA ASP A 245 -29.82 -48.75 -11.95
C ASP A 245 -28.56 -47.96 -12.18
N LEU A 246 -27.93 -48.16 -13.35
CA LEU A 246 -26.77 -47.39 -13.74
C LEU A 246 -27.10 -45.88 -13.92
N LEU A 247 -28.22 -45.59 -14.59
CA LEU A 247 -28.68 -44.18 -14.80
C LEU A 247 -29.00 -43.50 -13.47
N ILE A 248 -29.67 -44.18 -12.53
CA ILE A 248 -29.95 -43.66 -11.18
C ILE A 248 -28.63 -43.36 -10.44
N SER A 249 -27.70 -44.31 -10.49
CA SER A 249 -26.40 -44.20 -9.83
C SER A 249 -25.60 -42.98 -10.39
N GLN A 250 -25.53 -42.83 -11.71
CA GLN A 250 -24.81 -41.71 -12.35
C GLN A 250 -25.53 -40.36 -12.09
N SER A 251 -26.85 -40.30 -12.14
CA SER A 251 -27.60 -39.09 -11.82
C SER A 251 -27.38 -38.65 -10.37
N ASN A 252 -27.36 -39.59 -9.42
CA ASN A 252 -27.04 -39.28 -8.02
C ASN A 252 -25.58 -38.79 -7.87
N ARG A 253 -24.65 -39.39 -8.60
CA ARG A 253 -23.26 -38.96 -8.60
C ARG A 253 -23.09 -37.53 -9.14
N CYS A 254 -23.79 -37.21 -10.24
CA CYS A 254 -23.81 -35.83 -10.76
C CYS A 254 -24.40 -34.84 -9.75
N ARG A 255 -25.50 -35.23 -9.05
CA ARG A 255 -26.10 -34.40 -8.00
C ARG A 255 -25.14 -34.15 -6.83
N GLU A 256 -24.39 -35.17 -6.40
CA GLU A 256 -23.36 -34.98 -5.36
C GLU A 256 -22.21 -34.08 -5.79
N ILE A 257 -21.75 -34.17 -7.05
CA ILE A 257 -20.72 -33.29 -7.57
C ILE A 257 -21.23 -31.86 -7.61
N LEU A 258 -22.45 -31.62 -8.09
CA LEU A 258 -23.08 -30.29 -8.11
C LEU A 258 -23.26 -29.77 -6.69
N LYS A 259 -23.68 -30.60 -5.74
CA LYS A 259 -23.78 -30.23 -4.34
C LYS A 259 -22.43 -29.84 -3.74
N LYS A 260 -21.35 -30.56 -4.07
CA LYS A 260 -19.98 -30.19 -3.65
C LYS A 260 -19.48 -28.90 -4.29
N LEU A 261 -19.85 -28.63 -5.52
CA LEU A 261 -19.54 -27.33 -6.20
C LEU A 261 -20.32 -26.16 -5.61
N SER A 262 -21.56 -26.39 -5.18
CA SER A 262 -22.39 -25.41 -4.49
C SER A 262 -22.02 -25.25 -3.00
N LEU A 263 -21.41 -26.26 -2.37
CA LEU A 263 -20.95 -26.22 -0.97
C LEU A 263 -19.54 -25.63 -0.79
N ASN A 264 -18.83 -25.25 -1.87
CA ASN A 264 -17.68 -24.36 -1.70
C ASN A 264 -18.18 -23.08 -1.01
N PRO A 265 -17.51 -22.54 0.01
CA PRO A 265 -18.01 -21.44 0.84
C PRO A 265 -17.96 -20.09 0.09
N SER A 266 -18.51 -20.05 -1.09
CA SER A 266 -18.95 -18.86 -1.76
C SER A 266 -20.41 -18.68 -1.35
N ILE A 267 -20.60 -17.90 -0.29
CA ILE A 267 -21.81 -17.12 0.02
C ILE A 267 -23.04 -17.62 -0.77
N GLU A 268 -23.89 -18.40 -0.12
CA GLU A 268 -25.21 -18.74 -0.66
C GLU A 268 -25.92 -17.48 -1.13
N ASP A 269 -26.61 -17.54 -2.27
CA ASP A 269 -27.32 -16.43 -2.91
C ASP A 269 -28.36 -15.71 -2.01
N ASP A 270 -28.76 -16.31 -0.87
CA ASP A 270 -29.58 -15.65 0.15
C ASP A 270 -28.94 -14.41 0.76
N PHE A 271 -27.61 -14.22 0.60
CA PHE A 271 -26.87 -13.05 1.07
C PHE A 271 -26.99 -11.81 0.14
N LEU A 272 -27.48 -11.96 -1.06
CA LEU A 272 -27.47 -10.84 -2.02
C LEU A 272 -28.55 -9.77 -1.76
N ASN A 273 -29.55 -10.08 -0.93
CA ASN A 273 -30.72 -9.21 -0.76
C ASN A 273 -31.18 -8.92 0.68
N VAL A 274 -30.40 -9.25 1.72
CA VAL A 274 -30.86 -9.06 3.11
C VAL A 274 -29.92 -8.14 3.85
N ASN A 275 -30.47 -7.14 4.56
CA ASN A 275 -29.81 -6.41 5.63
C ASN A 275 -29.37 -7.40 6.72
N LEU A 276 -28.13 -7.85 6.66
CA LEU A 276 -27.57 -8.79 7.63
C LEU A 276 -27.10 -8.05 8.87
N SER A 277 -27.28 -8.68 10.01
CA SER A 277 -26.73 -8.16 11.26
C SER A 277 -25.22 -8.47 11.34
N LEU A 278 -24.50 -7.72 12.14
CA LEU A 278 -23.09 -7.95 12.39
C LEU A 278 -22.86 -9.33 13.04
N SER A 279 -23.82 -9.81 13.82
CA SER A 279 -23.84 -11.16 14.41
C SER A 279 -23.90 -12.26 13.33
N ASP A 280 -24.64 -12.04 12.26
CA ASP A 280 -24.71 -13.01 11.15
C ASP A 280 -23.35 -13.13 10.45
N TYR A 281 -22.64 -12.01 10.23
CA TYR A 281 -21.29 -12.05 9.67
C TYR A 281 -20.31 -12.84 10.55
N VAL A 282 -20.34 -12.61 11.86
CA VAL A 282 -19.48 -13.33 12.81
C VAL A 282 -19.79 -14.82 12.78
N ASN A 283 -21.08 -15.19 12.84
CA ASN A 283 -21.50 -16.59 12.82
C ASN A 283 -21.06 -17.32 11.55
N GLU A 284 -21.20 -16.66 10.38
CA GLU A 284 -20.81 -17.27 9.11
C GLU A 284 -19.29 -17.46 9.02
N ILE A 285 -18.52 -16.43 9.38
CA ILE A 285 -17.06 -16.53 9.38
C ILE A 285 -16.61 -17.67 10.31
N VAL A 286 -17.19 -17.78 11.51
CA VAL A 286 -16.82 -18.83 12.46
C VAL A 286 -17.21 -20.22 11.95
N ARG A 287 -18.38 -20.38 11.37
CA ARG A 287 -18.79 -21.66 10.73
C ARG A 287 -17.75 -22.13 9.72
N SER A 288 -17.25 -21.23 8.86
CA SER A 288 -16.25 -21.57 7.86
C SER A 288 -14.93 -22.08 8.46
N TYR A 289 -14.59 -21.65 9.68
CA TYR A 289 -13.41 -22.16 10.38
C TYR A 289 -13.70 -23.42 11.19
N GLN A 290 -14.88 -23.58 11.78
CA GLN A 290 -15.27 -24.79 12.52
C GLN A 290 -15.24 -26.04 11.65
N GLU A 291 -15.57 -25.94 10.37
CA GLU A 291 -15.56 -27.06 9.43
C GLU A 291 -14.15 -27.59 9.12
N ILE A 292 -13.11 -26.75 9.26
CA ILE A 292 -11.73 -27.08 8.88
C ILE A 292 -10.74 -27.09 10.05
N SER A 293 -11.18 -26.70 11.25
CA SER A 293 -10.34 -26.56 12.44
C SER A 293 -10.78 -27.54 13.55
N ASN A 294 -9.79 -28.12 14.22
CA ASN A 294 -10.04 -29.00 15.40
C ASN A 294 -10.13 -28.18 16.72
N LYS A 295 -10.25 -26.83 16.64
CA LYS A 295 -10.28 -25.97 17.81
C LYS A 295 -11.68 -25.61 18.21
N GLU A 296 -11.88 -25.35 19.49
CA GLU A 296 -13.16 -24.96 20.06
C GLU A 296 -13.40 -23.45 19.80
N PHE A 297 -14.53 -23.13 19.18
CA PHE A 297 -15.00 -21.76 18.99
C PHE A 297 -16.18 -21.49 19.92
N VAL A 298 -16.00 -20.54 20.83
CA VAL A 298 -17.07 -20.08 21.73
C VAL A 298 -17.53 -18.71 21.27
N ILE A 299 -18.80 -18.61 20.93
CA ILE A 299 -19.41 -17.38 20.44
C ILE A 299 -20.45 -16.91 21.46
N ASN A 300 -20.28 -15.67 21.95
CA ASN A 300 -21.26 -15.00 22.80
C ASN A 300 -21.73 -13.72 22.09
N LEU A 301 -22.96 -13.72 21.66
CA LEU A 301 -23.58 -12.59 20.96
C LEU A 301 -24.59 -11.93 21.89
N ASP A 302 -24.27 -10.72 22.38
CA ASP A 302 -25.16 -9.88 23.21
C ASP A 302 -25.60 -8.65 22.40
N ASP A 303 -26.32 -8.91 21.30
CA ASP A 303 -26.92 -7.89 20.43
C ASP A 303 -28.45 -8.01 20.33
N TYR A 304 -29.05 -8.95 21.04
CA TYR A 304 -30.50 -9.26 21.00
C TYR A 304 -31.40 -8.04 21.18
N ASN A 305 -30.98 -7.06 21.99
CA ASN A 305 -31.74 -5.84 22.23
C ASN A 305 -31.46 -4.70 21.24
N ASN A 306 -30.39 -4.80 20.45
CA ASN A 306 -29.98 -3.77 19.49
C ASN A 306 -29.22 -4.40 18.32
N PRO A 307 -29.84 -5.23 17.48
CA PRO A 307 -29.20 -5.75 16.29
C PRO A 307 -28.85 -4.58 15.35
N ILE A 308 -27.59 -4.53 14.93
CA ILE A 308 -27.14 -3.53 13.97
C ILE A 308 -27.09 -4.17 12.60
N ASN A 309 -28.03 -3.76 11.77
CA ASN A 309 -28.02 -4.10 10.36
C ASN A 309 -27.05 -3.14 9.65
N THR A 310 -26.12 -3.71 8.92
CA THR A 310 -25.22 -2.97 8.05
C THR A 310 -25.46 -3.44 6.61
N ASN A 311 -25.26 -2.55 5.65
CA ASN A 311 -25.16 -3.01 4.28
C ASN A 311 -23.97 -3.98 4.15
N LYS A 312 -24.02 -4.88 3.18
CA LYS A 312 -22.97 -5.87 2.96
C LYS A 312 -21.65 -5.16 2.64
N SER A 313 -20.76 -5.09 3.62
CA SER A 313 -19.42 -4.55 3.44
C SER A 313 -18.42 -5.69 3.36
N ILE A 314 -17.87 -5.89 2.17
CA ILE A 314 -16.82 -6.87 1.90
C ILE A 314 -15.60 -6.58 2.79
N GLU A 315 -15.26 -5.33 3.00
CA GLU A 315 -14.15 -4.92 3.84
C GLU A 315 -14.32 -5.32 5.31
N ILE A 316 -15.55 -5.24 5.85
CA ILE A 316 -15.83 -5.68 7.23
C ILE A 316 -15.65 -7.19 7.34
N ILE A 317 -16.22 -7.95 6.41
CA ILE A 317 -16.11 -9.42 6.39
C ILE A 317 -14.63 -9.83 6.36
N TYR A 318 -13.84 -9.24 5.46
CA TYR A 318 -12.41 -9.57 5.33
C TYR A 318 -11.58 -9.08 6.50
N GLY A 319 -11.88 -7.93 7.04
CA GLY A 319 -11.25 -7.44 8.25
C GLY A 319 -11.45 -8.41 9.42
N LEU A 320 -12.69 -8.82 9.69
CA LEU A 320 -13.02 -9.79 10.72
C LEU A 320 -12.38 -11.17 10.45
N ARG A 321 -12.45 -11.66 9.21
CA ARG A 321 -11.87 -12.94 8.82
C ARG A 321 -10.36 -12.99 9.05
N ASN A 322 -9.64 -11.89 8.83
CA ASN A 322 -8.20 -11.82 9.12
C ASN A 322 -7.93 -11.97 10.62
N PHE A 323 -8.69 -11.33 11.51
CA PHE A 323 -8.48 -11.45 12.95
C PHE A 323 -8.94 -12.79 13.50
N ILE A 324 -10.10 -13.32 13.08
CA ILE A 324 -10.58 -14.65 13.47
C ILE A 324 -9.64 -15.74 12.95
N GLY A 325 -9.14 -15.59 11.71
CA GLY A 325 -8.16 -16.52 11.14
C GLY A 325 -6.82 -16.49 11.87
N ASN A 326 -6.35 -15.32 12.32
CA ASN A 326 -5.16 -15.20 13.16
C ASN A 326 -5.38 -15.87 14.53
N ALA A 327 -6.52 -15.61 15.18
CA ALA A 327 -6.88 -16.25 16.43
C ALA A 327 -6.92 -17.78 16.29
N ASN A 328 -7.56 -18.30 15.22
CA ASN A 328 -7.54 -19.73 14.92
C ASN A 328 -6.12 -20.28 14.70
N LYS A 329 -5.27 -19.55 13.98
CA LYS A 329 -3.90 -19.99 13.67
C LYS A 329 -3.02 -20.06 14.92
N PHE A 330 -3.11 -19.08 15.81
CA PHE A 330 -2.21 -18.93 16.94
C PHE A 330 -2.76 -19.51 18.25
N SER A 331 -4.08 -19.76 18.37
CA SER A 331 -4.66 -20.43 19.53
C SER A 331 -4.09 -21.83 19.71
N THR A 332 -4.10 -22.29 20.95
CA THR A 332 -3.72 -23.66 21.32
C THR A 332 -4.95 -24.59 21.19
N LYS A 333 -6.07 -24.23 21.81
CA LYS A 333 -7.29 -25.05 21.85
C LYS A 333 -8.57 -24.29 21.62
N LYS A 334 -8.64 -23.00 22.04
CA LYS A 334 -9.89 -22.24 22.12
C LYS A 334 -9.76 -20.84 21.50
N VAL A 335 -10.79 -20.47 20.73
CA VAL A 335 -11.02 -19.10 20.25
C VAL A 335 -12.36 -18.62 20.81
N GLU A 336 -12.38 -17.49 21.47
CA GLU A 336 -13.57 -16.87 22.04
C GLU A 336 -13.89 -15.56 21.29
N ILE A 337 -15.15 -15.42 20.88
CA ILE A 337 -15.63 -14.24 20.17
C ILE A 337 -16.85 -13.71 20.91
N LEU A 338 -16.74 -12.45 21.37
CA LEU A 338 -17.82 -11.75 22.05
C LEU A 338 -18.26 -10.56 21.19
N LEU A 339 -19.54 -10.45 20.92
CA LEU A 339 -20.15 -9.30 20.30
C LEU A 339 -21.06 -8.65 21.34
N ILE A 340 -20.77 -7.41 21.67
CA ILE A 340 -21.52 -6.63 22.67
C ILE A 340 -21.97 -5.34 22.00
N SER A 341 -23.30 -5.17 21.86
CA SER A 341 -23.88 -3.99 21.25
C SER A 341 -24.82 -3.27 22.21
N ASN A 342 -24.65 -1.97 22.33
CA ASN A 342 -25.56 -1.06 23.02
C ASN A 342 -26.08 0.03 22.06
N LYS A 343 -26.93 0.96 22.54
CA LYS A 343 -27.50 2.02 21.70
C LYS A 343 -26.50 2.93 20.98
N LYS A 344 -25.23 3.03 21.46
CA LYS A 344 -24.24 3.98 20.93
C LYS A 344 -23.04 3.31 20.29
N ILE A 345 -22.64 2.15 20.77
CA ILE A 345 -21.36 1.52 20.47
C ILE A 345 -21.56 0.02 20.29
N THR A 346 -20.86 -0.55 19.33
CA THR A 346 -20.74 -2.00 19.11
C THR A 346 -19.28 -2.40 19.22
N ASN A 347 -19.01 -3.43 19.99
CA ASN A 347 -17.69 -4.02 20.20
C ASN A 347 -17.70 -5.48 19.74
N ILE A 348 -16.67 -5.86 19.01
CA ILE A 348 -16.31 -7.27 18.78
C ILE A 348 -15.00 -7.53 19.49
N ILE A 349 -14.94 -8.52 20.34
CA ILE A 349 -13.74 -8.93 21.06
C ILE A 349 -13.39 -10.33 20.61
N ILE A 350 -12.19 -10.51 20.07
CA ILE A 350 -11.67 -11.81 19.62
C ILE A 350 -10.51 -12.16 20.55
N ARG A 351 -10.62 -13.31 21.23
CA ARG A 351 -9.62 -13.82 22.17
C ARG A 351 -9.14 -15.20 21.75
N ASP A 352 -7.87 -15.46 21.96
CA ASP A 352 -7.29 -16.78 21.81
C ASP A 352 -6.52 -17.20 23.08
N ASP A 353 -6.23 -18.47 23.20
CA ASP A 353 -5.42 -19.07 24.27
C ASP A 353 -3.98 -19.35 23.83
N GLY A 354 -3.50 -18.60 22.85
CA GLY A 354 -2.15 -18.73 22.29
C GLY A 354 -1.08 -17.98 23.12
N PRO A 355 0.11 -17.77 22.52
CA PRO A 355 1.22 -17.10 23.22
C PRO A 355 1.02 -15.58 23.41
N GLY A 356 -0.01 -14.99 22.80
CA GLY A 356 -0.23 -13.56 22.80
C GLY A 356 0.65 -12.80 21.80
N PHE A 357 0.52 -11.48 21.80
CA PHE A 357 1.35 -10.61 20.99
C PHE A 357 2.69 -10.33 21.67
N PRO A 358 3.79 -10.14 20.92
CA PRO A 358 5.07 -9.70 21.47
C PRO A 358 4.93 -8.36 22.22
N LYS A 359 5.44 -8.30 23.44
CA LYS A 359 5.29 -7.11 24.30
C LYS A 359 5.89 -5.86 23.69
N ASP A 360 7.04 -5.97 23.03
CA ASP A 360 7.72 -4.87 22.35
C ASP A 360 6.88 -4.22 21.24
N LEU A 361 6.00 -5.00 20.59
CA LEU A 361 5.09 -4.49 19.56
C LEU A 361 3.84 -3.82 20.15
N ILE A 362 3.35 -4.30 21.29
CA ILE A 362 2.25 -3.65 22.02
C ILE A 362 2.70 -2.31 22.60
N ASP A 363 3.82 -2.31 23.33
CA ASP A 363 4.34 -1.14 24.05
C ASP A 363 4.69 0.01 23.09
N LYS A 364 5.14 -0.33 21.89
CA LYS A 364 5.47 0.65 20.84
C LYS A 364 4.28 0.99 19.92
N HIS A 365 3.09 0.46 20.18
CA HIS A 365 1.88 0.62 19.34
C HIS A 365 2.09 0.27 17.87
N ARG A 366 2.98 -0.69 17.59
CA ARG A 366 3.35 -1.08 16.23
C ARG A 366 2.54 -2.25 15.66
N LEU A 367 1.64 -2.86 16.44
CA LEU A 367 0.75 -3.91 15.93
C LEU A 367 -0.19 -3.34 14.85
N GLY A 368 -0.25 -4.05 13.75
CA GLY A 368 -1.00 -3.59 12.58
C GLY A 368 -0.22 -2.68 11.63
N GLU A 369 1.08 -2.46 11.84
CA GLU A 369 1.97 -1.94 10.78
C GLU A 369 2.34 -3.06 9.78
N PRO A 370 2.59 -2.73 8.50
CA PRO A 370 2.94 -3.74 7.50
C PRO A 370 4.33 -4.37 7.76
N TYR A 371 4.46 -5.65 7.49
CA TYR A 371 5.72 -6.41 7.56
C TYR A 371 6.39 -6.50 8.93
N ILE A 372 5.66 -6.26 10.00
CA ILE A 372 6.21 -6.45 11.34
C ILE A 372 6.34 -7.94 11.63
N ARG A 373 7.56 -8.35 11.97
CA ARG A 373 7.90 -9.67 12.47
C ARG A 373 8.53 -9.54 13.85
N SER A 374 8.19 -10.42 14.76
CA SER A 374 8.94 -10.56 16.00
C SER A 374 10.33 -11.11 15.70
N ALA A 375 11.35 -10.48 16.25
CA ALA A 375 12.76 -10.89 16.06
C ALA A 375 13.07 -12.27 16.68
N ASP A 376 12.24 -12.78 17.57
CA ASP A 376 12.52 -13.97 18.39
C ASP A 376 12.15 -15.32 17.76
N HIS A 377 11.57 -15.36 16.58
CA HIS A 377 11.09 -16.63 16.01
C HIS A 377 11.78 -16.99 14.69
N GLY A 378 12.89 -17.74 14.80
CA GLY A 378 13.78 -18.15 13.71
C GLY A 378 13.22 -19.11 12.66
N ASN A 379 11.90 -19.38 12.56
CA ASN A 379 11.31 -20.26 11.55
C ASN A 379 10.34 -19.52 10.63
N ILE A 380 10.87 -19.11 9.49
CA ILE A 380 10.21 -18.26 8.48
C ILE A 380 8.95 -18.92 7.85
N SER A 381 8.86 -20.24 7.83
CA SER A 381 7.79 -20.97 7.12
C SER A 381 6.45 -21.07 7.86
N LYS A 382 6.42 -20.92 9.18
CA LYS A 382 5.19 -21.09 9.99
C LYS A 382 4.34 -19.83 10.20
N TYR A 383 4.91 -18.64 10.07
CA TYR A 383 4.28 -17.39 10.55
C TYR A 383 3.71 -16.46 9.48
N GLY A 384 3.86 -16.75 8.20
CA GLY A 384 3.34 -15.92 7.11
C GLY A 384 4.05 -14.56 7.00
N LEU A 385 3.56 -13.70 6.09
CA LEU A 385 4.19 -12.42 5.72
C LEU A 385 3.99 -11.27 6.74
N GLY A 386 3.27 -11.48 7.85
CA GLY A 386 2.95 -10.41 8.82
C GLY A 386 1.96 -9.35 8.29
N LEU A 387 1.24 -9.68 7.22
CA LEU A 387 0.30 -8.74 6.57
C LEU A 387 -1.14 -8.88 7.06
N GLY A 388 -1.55 -10.04 7.61
CA GLY A 388 -2.94 -10.29 8.00
C GLY A 388 -3.47 -9.27 9.01
N THR A 389 -2.72 -8.98 10.07
CA THR A 389 -3.10 -7.99 11.08
C THR A 389 -3.16 -6.57 10.50
N PHE A 390 -2.23 -6.22 9.62
CA PHE A 390 -2.24 -4.93 8.90
C PHE A 390 -3.46 -4.81 7.98
N ILE A 391 -3.74 -5.84 7.17
CA ILE A 391 -4.89 -5.85 6.26
C ILE A 391 -6.19 -5.75 7.06
N GLY A 392 -6.35 -6.59 8.08
CA GLY A 392 -7.53 -6.58 8.94
C GLY A 392 -7.78 -5.21 9.57
N LYS A 393 -6.72 -4.60 10.13
CA LYS A 393 -6.78 -3.26 10.70
C LYS A 393 -7.15 -2.21 9.67
N THR A 394 -6.47 -2.17 8.52
CA THR A 394 -6.71 -1.17 7.47
C THR A 394 -8.13 -1.22 6.92
N LEU A 395 -8.66 -2.43 6.67
CA LEU A 395 -10.01 -2.61 6.14
C LEU A 395 -11.09 -2.16 7.12
N LEU A 396 -10.93 -2.51 8.41
CA LEU A 396 -11.91 -2.13 9.43
C LEU A 396 -11.80 -0.65 9.80
N GLU A 397 -10.60 -0.07 9.88
CA GLU A 397 -10.42 1.37 10.11
C GLU A 397 -10.96 2.21 8.95
N LYS A 398 -10.86 1.75 7.71
CA LYS A 398 -11.52 2.36 6.55
C LYS A 398 -13.05 2.42 6.72
N ASN A 399 -13.61 1.46 7.43
CA ASN A 399 -15.03 1.40 7.81
C ASN A 399 -15.27 1.91 9.25
N PHE A 400 -14.52 2.91 9.66
CA PHE A 400 -14.66 3.67 10.93
C PHE A 400 -14.51 2.83 12.21
N ALA A 401 -13.91 1.64 12.16
CA ALA A 401 -13.58 0.89 13.36
C ALA A 401 -12.38 1.50 14.09
N ASN A 402 -12.36 1.36 15.41
CA ASN A 402 -11.18 1.57 16.24
C ASN A 402 -10.72 0.21 16.76
N ILE A 403 -9.42 -0.13 16.59
CA ILE A 403 -8.89 -1.45 16.91
C ILE A 403 -7.79 -1.32 17.95
N ASN A 404 -7.93 -2.10 19.03
CA ASN A 404 -6.96 -2.19 20.10
C ASN A 404 -6.49 -3.64 20.26
N PHE A 405 -5.19 -3.80 20.54
CA PHE A 405 -4.54 -5.08 20.74
C PHE A 405 -4.03 -5.18 22.17
N ASN A 406 -4.37 -6.26 22.87
CA ASN A 406 -3.95 -6.53 24.24
C ASN A 406 -3.52 -7.99 24.40
N ASN A 407 -2.80 -8.28 25.48
CA ASN A 407 -2.56 -9.63 25.96
C ASN A 407 -3.39 -9.92 27.22
N LEU A 408 -3.90 -11.13 27.34
CA LEU A 408 -4.66 -11.58 28.50
C LEU A 408 -3.72 -11.83 29.69
N LEU A 409 -4.02 -11.24 30.86
CA LEU A 409 -3.12 -11.24 32.03
C LEU A 409 -3.03 -12.60 32.75
N LYS A 410 -4.03 -13.47 32.64
CA LYS A 410 -4.12 -14.66 33.52
C LYS A 410 -3.68 -15.98 32.89
N ASN A 411 -3.79 -16.17 31.56
CA ASN A 411 -3.54 -17.48 30.94
C ASN A 411 -2.69 -17.40 29.66
N GLY A 412 -2.06 -16.27 29.37
CA GLY A 412 -1.53 -16.01 28.04
C GLY A 412 -2.68 -15.79 27.06
N GLY A 413 -2.35 -15.52 25.78
CA GLY A 413 -3.33 -15.30 24.72
C GLY A 413 -3.43 -13.87 24.29
N ALA A 414 -3.90 -13.69 23.05
CA ALA A 414 -4.12 -12.38 22.47
C ALA A 414 -5.60 -11.96 22.59
N GLU A 415 -5.81 -10.65 22.69
CA GLU A 415 -7.12 -10.02 22.61
C GLU A 415 -7.10 -8.93 21.55
N VAL A 416 -8.04 -8.99 20.63
CA VAL A 416 -8.30 -7.93 19.64
C VAL A 416 -9.67 -7.34 19.94
N LEU A 417 -9.71 -6.06 20.29
CA LEU A 417 -10.93 -5.29 20.52
C LEU A 417 -11.20 -4.41 19.29
N ILE A 418 -12.31 -4.64 18.62
CA ILE A 418 -12.79 -3.87 17.48
C ILE A 418 -14.04 -3.11 17.91
N LYS A 419 -14.00 -1.79 17.78
CA LYS A 419 -15.04 -0.90 18.30
C LYS A 419 -15.57 0.02 17.21
N TRP A 420 -16.88 0.09 17.07
CA TRP A 420 -17.57 1.07 16.22
C TRP A 420 -18.51 1.97 17.01
N LYS A 421 -18.71 3.17 16.51
CA LYS A 421 -19.90 3.96 16.83
C LYS A 421 -21.05 3.48 15.94
N ASN A 422 -22.23 3.24 16.52
CA ASN A 422 -23.38 2.74 15.75
C ASN A 422 -23.85 3.71 14.67
N SER A 423 -23.61 5.03 14.88
CA SER A 423 -23.85 6.05 13.88
C SER A 423 -23.03 5.88 12.59
N ASP A 424 -21.85 5.30 12.73
CA ASP A 424 -20.93 5.14 11.61
C ASP A 424 -21.16 3.80 10.89
N LEU A 425 -21.51 2.75 11.63
CA LEU A 425 -21.95 1.47 11.05
C LEU A 425 -23.21 1.59 10.18
N LYS A 426 -24.14 2.48 10.54
CA LYS A 426 -25.37 2.74 9.75
C LYS A 426 -25.12 3.50 8.45
N LYS A 427 -23.93 4.06 8.26
CA LYS A 427 -23.55 4.78 7.02
C LYS A 427 -22.88 3.86 6.00
N ILE A 428 -22.46 2.69 6.43
CA ILE A 428 -21.84 1.64 5.62
C ILE A 428 -22.95 0.81 4.98
#